data_f0b8ded18cb8038ad53e26bcda06125f
#
_entry.id   f0b8ded18cb8038ad53e26bcda06125f
#
_cell.length_a   1.000
_cell.length_b   1.000
_cell.length_c   1.000
_cell.angle_alpha   90.00
_cell.angle_beta   90.00
_cell.angle_gamma   90.00
#
_symmetry.space_group_name_H-M   'P 1'
#
loop_
_entity.id
_entity.type
_entity.pdbx_description
1 polymer ?
#
loop_
_entity_poly.entity_id
_entity_poly.type
_entity_poly.pdbx_seq_one_letter_code
_entity_poly.pdbx_strand_id
1 'polypeptide(L)'
;MTFIPKPHEIYKHFKGNLYQIVTIAQHSETGEQLVIYQAMYGDFKIYARPLAMFTSEVDKVKYPEVQQRFRFELQGADADRQTPVSYTHLRAHETLSDL
;
A
#
# COMPACT_ATOMS: atom_id res chain seq x y z
N MET A 1 -12.87 -8.74 -11.10
CA MET A 1 -12.73 -7.29 -11.18
C MET A 1 -11.62 -6.80 -10.29
N THR A 2 -10.79 -5.93 -10.79
CA THR A 2 -9.66 -5.43 -10.01
C THR A 2 -9.97 -4.05 -9.45
N PHE A 3 -9.26 -3.69 -8.42
CA PHE A 3 -9.34 -2.38 -7.80
C PHE A 3 -8.08 -1.59 -8.15
N ILE A 4 -8.14 -0.27 -8.01
CA ILE A 4 -6.98 0.59 -8.26
C ILE A 4 -6.64 1.31 -6.96
N PRO A 5 -5.47 1.01 -6.36
CA PRO A 5 -5.06 1.68 -5.14
C PRO A 5 -4.88 3.18 -5.36
N LYS A 6 -5.18 3.96 -4.35
CA LYS A 6 -5.07 5.42 -4.41
C LYS A 6 -4.07 5.91 -3.38
N PRO A 7 -3.43 7.05 -3.62
CA PRO A 7 -2.50 7.60 -2.65
C PRO A 7 -3.12 7.72 -1.27
N HIS A 8 -2.32 7.43 -0.26
CA HIS A 8 -2.65 7.51 1.17
C HIS A 8 -3.50 6.36 1.68
N GLU A 9 -4.00 5.49 0.80
CA GLU A 9 -4.71 4.30 1.26
C GLU A 9 -3.74 3.34 1.92
N ILE A 10 -4.25 2.62 2.93
CA ILE A 10 -3.47 1.66 3.67
C ILE A 10 -4.00 0.27 3.36
N TYR A 11 -3.10 -0.62 3.00
CA TYR A 11 -3.43 -1.99 2.67
C TYR A 11 -2.72 -2.97 3.58
N LYS A 12 -3.38 -4.08 3.87
CA LYS A 12 -2.81 -5.16 4.64
C LYS A 12 -2.43 -6.29 3.70
N HIS A 13 -1.15 -6.67 3.70
CA HIS A 13 -0.69 -7.85 2.98
C HIS A 13 -1.21 -9.09 3.68
N PHE A 14 -1.49 -10.16 2.92
CA PHE A 14 -2.07 -11.37 3.51
C PHE A 14 -1.15 -11.99 4.58
N LYS A 15 0.12 -11.64 4.59
CA LYS A 15 1.05 -12.11 5.63
C LYS A 15 1.02 -11.22 6.88
N GLY A 16 0.20 -10.17 6.90
CA GLY A 16 -0.08 -9.40 8.09
C GLY A 16 0.47 -8.01 8.17
N ASN A 17 1.42 -7.64 7.33
CA ASN A 17 2.06 -6.32 7.39
C ASN A 17 1.23 -5.27 6.68
N LEU A 18 1.35 -4.03 7.15
CA LEU A 18 0.62 -2.89 6.58
C LEU A 18 1.53 -2.07 5.68
N TYR A 19 0.93 -1.53 4.61
CA TYR A 19 1.61 -0.70 3.63
C TYR A 19 0.72 0.47 3.26
N GLN A 20 1.35 1.61 2.99
CA GLN A 20 0.63 2.80 2.55
C GLN A 20 0.97 3.11 1.11
N ILE A 21 -0.04 3.43 0.32
CA ILE A 21 0.15 3.75 -1.09
C ILE A 21 0.75 5.16 -1.20
N VAL A 22 1.83 5.26 -1.97
CA VAL A 22 2.43 6.55 -2.28
C VAL A 22 1.80 7.10 -3.55
N THR A 23 1.82 6.32 -4.62
CA THR A 23 1.24 6.75 -5.90
C THR A 23 1.20 5.57 -6.86
N ILE A 24 0.61 5.81 -8.02
CA ILE A 24 0.72 4.92 -9.16
C ILE A 24 1.63 5.61 -10.18
N ALA A 25 2.68 4.92 -10.60
CA ALA A 25 3.62 5.45 -11.56
C ALA A 25 3.59 4.61 -12.84
N GLN A 26 4.06 5.18 -13.93
CA GLN A 26 4.16 4.48 -15.19
C GLN A 26 5.63 4.15 -15.45
N HIS A 27 5.89 2.89 -15.77
CA HIS A 27 7.24 2.48 -16.13
C HIS A 27 7.62 3.22 -17.43
N SER A 28 8.76 3.90 -17.40
CA SER A 28 9.13 4.80 -18.49
C SER A 28 9.38 4.08 -19.82
N GLU A 29 9.75 2.80 -19.77
CA GLU A 29 10.08 2.06 -20.99
C GLU A 29 8.95 1.16 -21.44
N THR A 30 8.32 0.46 -20.52
CA THR A 30 7.28 -0.51 -20.89
C THR A 30 5.88 0.07 -20.89
N GLY A 31 5.68 1.20 -20.21
CA GLY A 31 4.35 1.78 -20.01
C GLY A 31 3.53 1.07 -18.95
N GLU A 32 4.09 0.08 -18.30
CA GLU A 32 3.38 -0.67 -17.28
C GLU A 32 3.10 0.20 -16.07
N GLN A 33 1.92 0.07 -15.51
CA GLN A 33 1.58 0.81 -14.29
C GLN A 33 2.16 0.10 -13.08
N LEU A 34 2.77 0.88 -12.19
CA LEU A 34 3.42 0.38 -10.98
C LEU A 34 2.78 1.03 -9.76
N VAL A 35 2.49 0.22 -8.76
CA VAL A 35 2.07 0.74 -7.46
C VAL A 35 3.32 1.03 -6.66
N ILE A 36 3.45 2.28 -6.22
CA ILE A 36 4.54 2.69 -5.34
C ILE A 36 3.96 2.72 -3.94
N TYR A 37 4.52 1.92 -3.04
CA TYR A 37 3.95 1.78 -1.70
C TYR A 37 5.05 1.65 -0.67
N GLN A 38 4.72 2.06 0.55
CA GLN A 38 5.69 2.15 1.64
C GLN A 38 5.30 1.21 2.77
N ALA A 39 6.27 0.43 3.24
CA ALA A 39 6.07 -0.41 4.41
C ALA A 39 5.85 0.47 5.64
N MET A 40 4.87 0.09 6.46
CA MET A 40 4.57 0.82 7.69
C MET A 40 5.20 0.12 8.88
N TYR A 41 6.36 -0.47 8.66
CA TYR A 41 7.11 -1.19 9.68
C TYR A 41 8.58 -1.20 9.27
N GLY A 42 9.44 -1.59 10.20
CA GLY A 42 10.87 -1.72 9.94
C GLY A 42 11.49 -0.41 9.51
N ASP A 43 12.17 -0.44 8.37
CA ASP A 43 12.86 0.73 7.83
C ASP A 43 11.97 1.62 6.97
N PHE A 44 10.67 1.31 6.89
CA PHE A 44 9.71 2.08 6.10
C PHE A 44 10.16 2.18 4.63
N LYS A 45 10.62 1.07 4.10
CA LYS A 45 11.10 1.04 2.72
C LYS A 45 9.96 1.26 1.74
N ILE A 46 10.30 1.88 0.62
CA ILE A 46 9.34 2.14 -0.45
C ILE A 46 9.61 1.14 -1.56
N TYR A 47 8.54 0.52 -2.03
CA TYR A 47 8.61 -0.53 -3.05
C TYR A 47 7.80 -0.15 -4.26
N ALA A 48 8.11 -0.80 -5.37
CA ALA A 48 7.35 -0.71 -6.60
C ALA A 48 6.94 -2.11 -7.01
N ARG A 49 5.67 -2.28 -7.37
CA ARG A 49 5.15 -3.57 -7.81
C ARG A 49 4.18 -3.33 -8.97
N PRO A 50 4.22 -4.15 -10.02
CA PRO A 50 3.24 -3.99 -11.10
C PRO A 50 1.82 -4.02 -10.55
N LEU A 51 0.98 -3.13 -11.08
CA LEU A 51 -0.40 -3.01 -10.63
C LEU A 51 -1.13 -4.36 -10.69
N ALA A 52 -0.92 -5.12 -11.76
CA ALA A 52 -1.58 -6.42 -11.92
C ALA A 52 -1.19 -7.38 -10.80
N MET A 53 0.05 -7.32 -10.35
CA MET A 53 0.50 -8.17 -9.24
C MET A 53 -0.02 -7.68 -7.89
N PHE A 54 -0.01 -6.37 -7.70
CA PHE A 54 -0.48 -5.80 -6.44
C PHE A 54 -1.94 -6.15 -6.19
N THR A 55 -2.74 -6.15 -7.25
CA THR A 55 -4.19 -6.40 -7.15
C THR A 55 -4.54 -7.86 -7.38
N SER A 56 -3.56 -8.76 -7.46
CA SER A 56 -3.82 -10.16 -7.69
C SER A 56 -4.35 -10.85 -6.44
N GLU A 57 -4.95 -12.02 -6.65
CA GLU A 57 -5.48 -12.82 -5.56
C GLU A 57 -4.37 -13.64 -4.91
N VAL A 58 -4.60 -14.02 -3.66
CA VAL A 58 -3.71 -14.93 -2.96
C VAL A 58 -3.77 -16.29 -3.66
N ASP A 59 -2.59 -16.91 -3.81
CA ASP A 59 -2.49 -18.26 -4.37
C ASP A 59 -2.99 -19.25 -3.32
N LYS A 60 -4.23 -19.72 -3.48
CA LYS A 60 -4.84 -20.61 -2.49
C LYS A 60 -4.27 -22.01 -2.53
N VAL A 61 -3.60 -22.37 -3.61
CA VAL A 61 -2.90 -23.65 -3.67
C VAL A 61 -1.69 -23.62 -2.74
N LYS A 62 -0.95 -22.50 -2.77
CA LYS A 62 0.23 -22.35 -1.93
C LYS A 62 -0.12 -21.96 -0.50
N TYR A 63 -1.20 -21.20 -0.32
CA TYR A 63 -1.62 -20.70 0.99
C TYR A 63 -3.09 -21.04 1.25
N PRO A 64 -3.41 -22.34 1.40
CA PRO A 64 -4.83 -22.74 1.50
C PRO A 64 -5.53 -22.27 2.76
N GLU A 65 -4.78 -21.94 3.81
CA GLU A 65 -5.38 -21.50 5.08
C GLU A 65 -5.66 -20.01 5.12
N VAL A 66 -5.18 -19.24 4.13
CA VAL A 66 -5.35 -17.80 4.12
C VAL A 66 -6.80 -17.46 3.79
N GLN A 67 -7.43 -16.64 4.64
CA GLN A 67 -8.81 -16.22 4.45
C GLN A 67 -8.93 -15.06 3.45
N GLN A 68 -7.91 -14.18 3.42
CA GLN A 68 -7.92 -13.01 2.59
C GLN A 68 -7.89 -13.39 1.12
N ARG A 69 -8.78 -12.78 0.31
CA ARG A 69 -8.87 -13.11 -1.10
C ARG A 69 -7.72 -12.52 -1.90
N PHE A 70 -7.46 -11.23 -1.70
CA PHE A 70 -6.42 -10.52 -2.45
C PHE A 70 -5.15 -10.42 -1.65
N ARG A 71 -4.02 -10.31 -2.37
CA ARG A 71 -2.72 -10.15 -1.71
C ARG A 71 -2.71 -8.96 -0.76
N PHE A 72 -3.39 -7.89 -1.15
CA PHE A 72 -3.49 -6.68 -0.35
C PHE A 72 -4.96 -6.33 -0.18
N GLU A 73 -5.33 -6.01 1.04
CA GLU A 73 -6.71 -5.70 1.39
C GLU A 73 -6.78 -4.31 1.98
N LEU A 74 -7.68 -3.49 1.44
CA LEU A 74 -7.83 -2.11 1.87
C LEU A 74 -8.26 -2.04 3.33
N GLN A 75 -7.54 -1.25 4.11
CA GLN A 75 -7.84 -1.03 5.52
C GLN A 75 -8.43 0.37 5.75
N GLY A 76 -8.19 1.29 4.82
CA GLY A 76 -8.66 2.66 4.96
C GLY A 76 -7.68 3.62 4.32
N ALA A 77 -7.88 4.90 4.55
CA ALA A 77 -6.99 5.94 4.06
C ALA A 77 -6.77 6.95 5.16
N ASP A 78 -5.64 7.65 5.11
CA ASP A 78 -5.36 8.68 6.11
C ASP A 78 -6.49 9.70 6.18
N ALA A 79 -7.05 10.07 5.03
CA ALA A 79 -8.12 11.05 5.00
C ALA A 79 -9.36 10.59 5.74
N ASP A 80 -9.54 9.28 5.87
CA ASP A 80 -10.70 8.71 6.55
C ASP A 80 -10.48 8.54 8.05
N ARG A 81 -9.26 8.78 8.52
CA ARG A 81 -8.92 8.56 9.91
C ARG A 81 -9.15 9.84 10.69
N GLN A 82 -9.65 9.68 11.88
CA GLN A 82 -9.85 10.81 12.77
C GLN A 82 -8.54 11.26 13.40
N THR A 83 -7.59 10.35 13.55
CA THR A 83 -6.32 10.69 14.18
C THR A 83 -5.30 11.05 13.11
N PRO A 84 -4.61 12.21 13.29
CA PRO A 84 -3.50 12.54 12.42
C PRO A 84 -2.38 11.55 12.68
N VAL A 85 -1.71 11.33 11.73
CA VAL A 85 -0.61 10.40 11.89
C VAL A 85 0.64 11.14 12.19
N SER A 86 0.38 11.59 12.34
CA SER A 86 1.34 12.00 12.56
C SER A 86 1.99 12.23 12.19
N TYR A 87 1.28 12.18 11.93
CA TYR A 87 1.92 12.51 11.92
C TYR A 87 2.49 12.41 11.51
N THR A 88 2.14 12.47 11.40
CA THR A 88 2.83 12.47 11.36
C THR A 88 3.44 12.34 10.76
N HIS A 89 3.05 12.57 10.48
CA HIS A 89 3.81 12.71 10.54
C HIS A 89 4.12 13.00 10.12
N LEU A 90 3.62 13.10 9.88
CA LEU A 90 4.07 13.61 10.09
C LEU A 90 4.39 13.92 9.84
N ARG A 91 4.19 14.15 9.67
CA ARG A 91 4.69 14.66 9.97
C ARG A 91 5.17 14.72 9.67
N ALA A 92 4.64 14.78 9.52
CA ALA A 92 5.17 15.11 9.84
C ALA A 92 5.57 15.34 9.43
N HIS A 93 5.24 15.74 9.09
CA HIS A 93 5.92 16.27 9.39
C HIS A 93 6.16 16.52 9.30
N GLU A 94 5.40 16.43 9.15
CA GLU A 94 5.83 16.92 9.58
C GLU A 94 6.42 17.07 9.21
N THR A 95 5.95 17.22 8.97
CA THR A 95 6.59 17.57 9.12
C THR A 95 7.00 17.73 8.58
N LEU A 96 6.50 17.81 8.14
CA LEU A 96 7.00 18.14 8.26
C LEU A 96 7.21 18.39 8.03
N SER A 97 6.55 18.40 7.90
CA SER A 97 6.91 18.82 8.32
C SER A 97 7.14 18.97 8.25
N ASP A 98 6.55 19.13 8.11
CA ASP A 98 6.91 19.47 8.59
C ASP A 98 7.21 19.51 8.37
N LEU A 99 6.89 19.59 7.88
CA LEU A 99 7.31 19.77 8.23
C LEU A 99 7.53 19.82 8.21
#